data_445d38c6c14df09ef193de23c598228c
#
_entry.id   445d38c6c14df09ef193de23c598228c
#
_cell.length_a   1.000
_cell.length_b   1.000
_cell.length_c   1.000
_cell.angle_alpha   90.00
_cell.angle_beta   90.00
_cell.angle_gamma   90.00
#
_symmetry.space_group_name_H-M   'P 1'
#
loop_
_entity.id
_entity.type
_entity.pdbx_description
1 polymer ?
#
loop_
_entity_poly.entity_id
_entity_poly.type
_entity_poly.pdbx_seq_one_letter_code
_entity_poly.pdbx_strand_id
1 'polypeptide(L)'
;MRIAVKLAFHEDAALRLLNWLAQENALLLRAQPDLPLLYDSGVFYRRELDETWCDYLNMLAQGHEDCDGLAAARAGELIARGWTALRPGDDGFAEAQRARPARIRAEVMLTTRSEPDNPGLYHCIVRYPL
;
A
#
# COMPACT_ATOMS: atom_id res chain seq x y z
N MET A 1 -9.21 6.97 -9.47
CA MET A 1 -10.32 6.11 -9.04
C MET A 1 -10.48 6.17 -7.54
N ARG A 2 -11.68 6.37 -7.08
CA ARG A 2 -12.03 6.29 -5.66
C ARG A 2 -13.13 5.26 -5.49
N ILE A 3 -12.99 4.41 -4.51
CA ILE A 3 -13.95 3.35 -4.23
C ILE A 3 -14.42 3.51 -2.80
N ALA A 4 -15.71 3.78 -2.64
CA ALA A 4 -16.35 3.71 -1.33
C ALA A 4 -16.71 2.25 -1.06
N VAL A 5 -16.20 1.72 0.04
CA VAL A 5 -16.36 0.31 0.35
C VAL A 5 -17.16 0.18 1.63
N LYS A 6 -18.35 -0.38 1.51
CA LYS A 6 -19.13 -0.80 2.68
C LYS A 6 -18.91 -2.29 2.88
N LEU A 7 -17.95 -2.57 3.68
CA LEU A 7 -17.61 -3.94 3.95
C LEU A 7 -18.25 -4.36 5.26
N ALA A 8 -19.46 -4.85 5.18
CA ALA A 8 -20.17 -5.35 6.37
C ALA A 8 -19.65 -6.74 6.78
N PHE A 9 -18.19 -7.01 6.65
CA PHE A 9 -18.03 -8.22 6.61
C PHE A 9 -16.92 -9.13 6.48
N HIS A 10 -16.33 -9.37 5.52
CA HIS A 10 -15.29 -10.36 5.32
C HIS A 10 -13.94 -9.70 5.14
N GLU A 11 -13.03 -9.93 6.09
CA GLU A 11 -11.63 -9.56 5.99
C GLU A 11 -10.99 -10.06 4.70
N ASP A 12 -11.34 -11.28 4.27
CA ASP A 12 -10.83 -11.87 3.03
C ASP A 12 -11.22 -11.07 1.79
N ALA A 13 -12.45 -10.56 1.74
CA ALA A 13 -12.88 -9.74 0.62
C ALA A 13 -12.17 -8.39 0.59
N ALA A 14 -12.01 -7.76 1.76
CA ALA A 14 -11.25 -6.52 1.90
C ALA A 14 -9.81 -6.73 1.44
N LEU A 15 -9.18 -7.81 1.87
CA LEU A 15 -7.81 -8.13 1.51
C LEU A 15 -7.64 -8.35 0.00
N ARG A 16 -8.57 -9.06 -0.63
CA ARG A 16 -8.55 -9.24 -2.09
C ARG A 16 -8.70 -7.92 -2.83
N LEU A 17 -9.58 -7.03 -2.37
CA LEU A 17 -9.79 -5.72 -2.99
C LEU A 17 -8.56 -4.82 -2.80
N LEU A 18 -7.93 -4.84 -1.63
CA LEU A 18 -6.71 -4.08 -1.40
C LEU A 18 -5.55 -4.58 -2.25
N ASN A 19 -5.42 -5.89 -2.43
CA ASN A 19 -4.41 -6.45 -3.32
C ASN A 19 -4.70 -6.18 -4.80
N TRP A 20 -5.97 -6.13 -5.18
CA TRP A 20 -6.35 -5.65 -6.51
C TRP A 20 -5.95 -4.18 -6.69
N LEU A 21 -6.22 -3.32 -5.71
CA LEU A 21 -5.82 -1.92 -5.77
C LEU A 21 -4.30 -1.76 -5.84
N ALA A 22 -3.55 -2.60 -5.14
CA ALA A 22 -2.08 -2.64 -5.24
C ALA A 22 -1.62 -2.93 -6.68
N GLN A 23 -2.25 -3.87 -7.36
CA GLN A 23 -1.96 -4.18 -8.76
C GLN A 23 -2.32 -3.01 -9.68
N GLU A 24 -3.45 -2.34 -9.45
CA GLU A 24 -3.82 -1.13 -10.20
C GLU A 24 -2.81 -0.01 -9.99
N ASN A 25 -2.34 0.19 -8.77
CA ASN A 25 -1.29 1.15 -8.47
C ASN A 25 0.02 0.79 -9.19
N ALA A 26 0.37 -0.49 -9.26
CA ALA A 26 1.55 -0.95 -9.98
C ALA A 26 1.47 -0.62 -11.49
N LEU A 27 0.32 -0.85 -12.10
CA LEU A 27 0.09 -0.52 -13.50
C LEU A 27 0.24 0.99 -13.74
N LEU A 28 -0.34 1.77 -12.86
CA LEU A 28 -0.27 3.24 -12.93
C LEU A 28 1.16 3.74 -12.80
N LEU A 29 1.92 3.22 -11.86
CA LEU A 29 3.32 3.60 -11.65
C LEU A 29 4.24 3.18 -12.81
N ARG A 30 3.93 2.06 -13.47
CA ARG A 30 4.65 1.67 -14.69
C ARG A 30 4.35 2.59 -15.86
N ALA A 31 3.11 3.05 -15.98
CA ALA A 31 2.70 3.98 -17.04
C ALA A 31 3.23 5.39 -16.80
N GLN A 32 3.49 5.77 -15.56
CA GLN A 32 3.96 7.10 -15.17
C GLN A 32 5.21 7.00 -14.26
N PRO A 33 6.37 6.68 -14.85
CA PRO A 33 7.59 6.44 -14.06
C PRO A 33 8.13 7.66 -13.32
N ASP A 34 7.66 8.86 -13.66
CA ASP A 34 8.09 10.10 -13.01
C ASP A 34 7.35 10.39 -11.69
N LEU A 35 6.35 9.59 -11.35
CA LEU A 35 5.67 9.75 -10.07
C LEU A 35 6.62 9.45 -8.91
N PRO A 36 6.56 10.24 -7.81
CA PRO A 36 7.43 10.00 -6.67
C PRO A 36 7.09 8.69 -5.96
N LEU A 37 8.04 8.16 -5.22
CA LEU A 37 7.77 7.09 -4.26
C LEU A 37 6.88 7.62 -3.13
N LEU A 38 6.13 6.75 -2.50
CA LEU A 38 5.21 7.12 -1.43
C LEU A 38 5.89 7.94 -0.33
N TYR A 39 7.06 7.50 0.12
CA TYR A 39 7.79 8.18 1.18
C TYR A 39 8.42 9.51 0.76
N ASP A 40 8.48 9.80 -0.53
CA ASP A 40 8.99 11.07 -1.07
C ASP A 40 7.84 11.97 -1.55
N SER A 41 6.60 11.50 -1.46
CA SER A 41 5.43 12.16 -2.03
C SER A 41 4.85 13.28 -1.18
N GLY A 42 5.17 13.30 0.11
CA GLY A 42 4.52 14.19 1.06
C GLY A 42 3.16 13.69 1.57
N VAL A 43 2.68 12.55 1.06
CA VAL A 43 1.44 11.94 1.57
C VAL A 43 1.68 11.49 3.02
N PHE A 44 0.74 11.83 3.89
CA PHE A 44 0.85 11.48 5.31
C PHE A 44 -0.34 10.63 5.76
N TYR A 45 -0.13 9.87 6.82
CA TYR A 45 -1.18 9.07 7.42
C TYR A 45 -2.25 9.95 8.06
N ARG A 46 -3.49 9.67 7.72
CA ARG A 46 -4.66 10.28 8.37
C ARG A 46 -5.75 9.24 8.45
N ARG A 47 -6.19 8.94 9.66
CA ARG A 47 -7.31 8.04 9.87
C ARG A 47 -8.58 8.61 9.25
N GLU A 48 -9.23 7.81 8.43
CA GLU A 48 -10.50 8.16 7.82
C GLU A 48 -11.67 7.50 8.57
N LEU A 49 -12.76 8.24 8.68
CA LEU A 49 -13.98 7.72 9.31
C LEU A 49 -14.78 6.84 8.35
N ASP A 50 -14.60 7.06 7.05
CA ASP A 50 -15.25 6.33 5.99
C ASP A 50 -14.26 5.43 5.27
N GLU A 51 -14.67 4.20 4.95
CA GLU A 51 -13.88 3.28 4.14
C GLU A 51 -13.92 3.70 2.66
N THR A 52 -13.11 4.71 2.32
CA THR A 52 -12.93 5.16 0.95
C THR A 52 -11.50 4.92 0.54
N TRP A 53 -11.30 4.09 -0.47
CA TRP A 53 -9.98 3.79 -1.01
C TRP A 53 -9.78 4.50 -2.33
N CYS A 54 -8.58 5.00 -2.57
CA CYS A 54 -8.24 5.62 -3.85
C CYS A 54 -6.92 5.09 -4.39
N ASP A 55 -6.74 5.23 -5.70
CA ASP A 55 -5.47 4.91 -6.34
C ASP A 55 -4.40 5.96 -5.98
N TYR A 56 -3.17 5.68 -6.37
CA TYR A 56 -2.04 6.51 -6.02
C TYR A 56 -2.13 7.94 -6.54
N LEU A 57 -2.70 8.16 -7.74
CA LEU A 57 -2.89 9.52 -8.28
C LEU A 57 -3.85 10.34 -7.43
N ASN A 58 -4.97 9.75 -7.04
CA ASN A 58 -5.91 10.42 -6.15
C ASN A 58 -5.32 10.66 -4.76
N MET A 59 -4.51 9.72 -4.28
CA MET A 59 -3.79 9.86 -3.02
C MET A 59 -2.82 11.04 -3.04
N LEU A 60 -2.06 11.20 -4.12
CA LEU A 60 -1.16 12.33 -4.30
C LEU A 60 -1.92 13.66 -4.32
N ALA A 61 -3.05 13.71 -5.01
CA ALA A 61 -3.90 14.90 -5.09
C ALA A 61 -4.51 15.26 -3.73
N GLN A 62 -4.88 14.26 -2.95
CA GLN A 62 -5.48 14.41 -1.64
C GLN A 62 -4.46 14.78 -0.56
N GLY A 63 -3.25 14.25 -0.65
CA GLY A 63 -2.15 14.52 0.28
C GLY A 63 -2.14 13.69 1.56
N HIS A 64 -3.15 12.87 1.79
CA HIS A 64 -3.25 12.00 2.96
C HIS A 64 -4.00 10.71 2.63
N GLU A 65 -3.84 9.69 3.45
CA GLU A 65 -4.55 8.43 3.31
C GLU A 65 -4.52 7.63 4.62
N ASP A 66 -5.44 6.70 4.76
CA ASP A 66 -5.45 5.74 5.86
C ASP A 66 -4.52 4.54 5.56
N CYS A 67 -4.31 3.68 6.55
CA CYS A 67 -3.35 2.57 6.47
C CYS A 67 -3.62 1.61 5.31
N ASP A 68 -4.87 1.36 4.97
CA ASP A 68 -5.25 0.47 3.87
C ASP A 68 -4.84 1.04 2.51
N GLY A 69 -5.14 2.29 2.22
CA GLY A 69 -4.70 2.95 0.99
C GLY A 69 -3.18 3.09 0.90
N LEU A 70 -2.53 3.44 2.02
CA LEU A 70 -1.07 3.52 2.09
C LEU A 70 -0.41 2.15 1.83
N ALA A 71 -0.94 1.08 2.38
CA ALA A 71 -0.43 -0.26 2.15
C ALA A 71 -0.58 -0.68 0.68
N ALA A 72 -1.73 -0.40 0.06
CA ALA A 72 -1.95 -0.69 -1.35
C ALA A 72 -1.02 0.12 -2.26
N ALA A 73 -0.73 1.38 -1.91
CA ALA A 73 0.24 2.19 -2.63
C ALA A 73 1.66 1.64 -2.49
N ARG A 74 2.05 1.30 -1.27
CA ARG A 74 3.40 0.75 -1.00
C ARG A 74 3.61 -0.60 -1.68
N ALA A 75 2.64 -1.51 -1.61
CA ALA A 75 2.71 -2.78 -2.33
C ALA A 75 2.80 -2.55 -3.84
N GLY A 76 2.02 -1.62 -4.37
CA GLY A 76 2.05 -1.28 -5.79
C GLY A 76 3.41 -0.78 -6.27
N GLU A 77 4.08 0.08 -5.50
CA GLU A 77 5.40 0.57 -5.91
C GLU A 77 6.49 -0.51 -5.82
N LEU A 78 6.44 -1.41 -4.85
CA LEU A 78 7.35 -2.55 -4.78
C LEU A 78 7.17 -3.47 -5.99
N ILE A 79 5.93 -3.75 -6.37
CA ILE A 79 5.60 -4.55 -7.55
C ILE A 79 6.11 -3.86 -8.83
N ALA A 80 5.88 -2.57 -8.96
CA ALA A 80 6.21 -1.83 -10.17
C ALA A 80 7.70 -1.50 -10.30
N ARG A 81 8.34 -1.12 -9.21
CA ARG A 81 9.71 -0.55 -9.20
C ARG A 81 10.76 -1.44 -8.57
N GLY A 82 10.35 -2.54 -7.93
CA GLY A 82 11.26 -3.51 -7.38
C GLY A 82 12.24 -2.91 -6.37
N TRP A 83 13.51 -3.25 -6.50
CA TRP A 83 14.55 -2.85 -5.56
C TRP A 83 14.70 -1.33 -5.39
N THR A 84 14.36 -0.55 -6.44
CA THR A 84 14.46 0.91 -6.39
C THR A 84 13.44 1.54 -5.44
N ALA A 85 12.39 0.83 -5.10
CA ALA A 85 11.38 1.29 -4.16
C ALA A 85 11.77 1.06 -2.70
N LEU A 86 12.81 0.27 -2.44
CA LEU A 86 13.28 0.01 -1.08
C LEU A 86 14.21 1.11 -0.60
N ARG A 87 14.09 1.45 0.68
CA ARG A 87 14.88 2.49 1.34
C ARG A 87 15.80 1.89 2.39
N PRO A 88 16.90 2.57 2.75
CA PRO A 88 17.69 2.18 3.91
C PRO A 88 16.79 2.07 5.15
N GLY A 89 16.86 0.94 5.85
CA GLY A 89 16.00 0.65 6.99
C GLY A 89 14.80 -0.24 6.67
N ASP A 90 14.44 -0.41 5.41
CA ASP A 90 13.42 -1.37 5.01
C ASP A 90 13.96 -2.80 5.14
N ASP A 91 13.07 -3.74 5.48
CA ASP A 91 13.41 -5.15 5.51
C ASP A 91 13.92 -5.62 4.14
N GLY A 92 15.05 -6.32 4.14
CA GLY A 92 15.63 -6.83 2.91
C GLY A 92 16.32 -5.81 2.01
N PHE A 93 16.52 -4.58 2.49
CA PHE A 93 17.17 -3.53 1.70
C PHE A 93 18.56 -3.96 1.19
N ALA A 94 19.39 -4.51 2.05
CA ALA A 94 20.74 -4.92 1.68
C ALA A 94 20.75 -6.03 0.62
N GLU A 95 19.87 -7.03 0.79
CA GLU A 95 19.68 -8.13 -0.16
C GLU A 95 19.18 -7.62 -1.50
N ALA A 96 18.23 -6.72 -1.48
CA ALA A 96 17.67 -6.12 -2.70
C ALA A 96 18.69 -5.28 -3.45
N GLN A 97 19.55 -4.54 -2.73
CA GLN A 97 20.63 -3.77 -3.36
C GLN A 97 21.64 -4.67 -4.09
N ARG A 98 21.90 -5.85 -3.55
CA ARG A 98 22.79 -6.82 -4.20
C ARG A 98 22.15 -7.51 -5.39
N ALA A 99 20.91 -8.00 -5.22
CA ALA A 99 20.21 -8.79 -6.23
C ALA A 99 19.52 -7.95 -7.30
N ARG A 100 19.17 -6.71 -6.97
CA ARG A 100 18.49 -5.75 -7.84
C ARG A 100 17.29 -6.32 -8.58
N PRO A 101 16.33 -6.93 -7.86
CA PRO A 101 15.16 -7.49 -8.53
C PRO A 101 14.33 -6.39 -9.17
N ALA A 102 14.02 -6.55 -10.46
CA ALA A 102 13.22 -5.58 -11.21
C ALA A 102 11.79 -5.47 -10.67
N ARG A 103 11.30 -6.54 -10.05
CA ARG A 103 9.97 -6.61 -9.44
C ARG A 103 10.08 -7.32 -8.10
N ILE A 104 9.30 -6.86 -7.15
CA ILE A 104 9.17 -7.49 -5.84
C ILE A 104 7.73 -7.97 -5.71
N ARG A 105 7.57 -9.22 -5.29
CA ARG A 105 6.28 -9.79 -5.00
C ARG A 105 5.79 -9.25 -3.66
N ALA A 106 4.89 -8.28 -3.71
CA ALA A 106 4.37 -7.64 -2.51
C ALA A 106 2.86 -7.83 -2.41
N GLU A 107 2.37 -7.93 -1.18
CA GLU A 107 0.95 -8.04 -0.91
C GLU A 107 0.58 -7.27 0.35
N VAL A 108 -0.67 -6.82 0.39
CA VAL A 108 -1.25 -6.21 1.58
C VAL A 108 -1.73 -7.32 2.51
N MET A 109 -1.42 -7.18 3.79
CA MET A 109 -1.85 -8.09 4.85
C MET A 109 -2.60 -7.29 5.91
N LEU A 110 -3.56 -7.94 6.54
CA LEU A 110 -4.26 -7.38 7.69
C LEU A 110 -3.66 -7.95 8.96
N THR A 111 -3.34 -7.07 9.90
CA THR A 111 -2.97 -7.47 11.25
C THR A 111 -4.08 -7.08 12.20
N THR A 112 -4.51 -8.00 13.04
CA THR A 112 -5.45 -7.69 14.10
C THR A 112 -4.71 -6.93 15.20
N ARG A 113 -5.00 -5.64 15.33
CA ARG A 113 -4.75 -4.92 16.56
C ARG A 113 -6.07 -4.85 17.32
N SER A 114 -6.21 -5.62 18.36
CA SER A 114 -7.24 -5.34 19.32
C SER A 114 -6.75 -4.21 20.21
N GLU A 115 -7.12 -2.98 19.88
CA GLU A 115 -7.04 -1.90 20.85
C GLU A 115 -8.23 -2.05 21.81
N PRO A 116 -8.03 -1.86 23.13
CA PRO A 116 -9.11 -2.03 24.11
C PRO A 116 -10.34 -1.17 23.82
N ASP A 117 -10.13 0.00 23.18
CA ASP A 117 -11.18 0.97 22.90
C ASP A 117 -11.88 0.75 21.54
N ASN A 118 -11.33 -0.09 20.68
CA ASN A 118 -11.88 -0.40 19.36
C ASN A 118 -11.63 -1.87 18.98
N PRO A 119 -12.42 -2.79 19.53
CA PRO A 119 -12.35 -4.18 19.11
C PRO A 119 -12.73 -4.30 17.63
N GLY A 120 -11.85 -4.83 16.80
CA GLY A 120 -12.06 -4.96 15.37
C GLY A 120 -11.32 -3.95 14.52
N LEU A 121 -10.44 -3.14 15.10
CA LEU A 121 -9.59 -2.24 14.35
C LEU A 121 -8.45 -3.03 13.68
N TYR A 122 -8.39 -2.94 12.36
CA TYR A 122 -7.34 -3.58 11.58
C TYR A 122 -6.23 -2.60 11.27
N HIS A 123 -5.02 -3.13 11.21
CA HIS A 123 -3.89 -2.40 10.65
C HIS A 123 -3.42 -3.11 9.39
N CYS A 124 -3.20 -2.36 8.33
CA CYS A 124 -2.70 -2.91 7.08
C CYS A 124 -1.18 -2.79 7.04
N ILE A 125 -0.54 -3.87 6.66
CA ILE A 125 0.90 -3.93 6.45
C ILE A 125 1.20 -4.48 5.07
N VAL A 126 2.40 -4.26 4.59
CA VAL A 126 2.88 -4.83 3.32
C VAL A 126 3.87 -5.95 3.64
N ARG A 127 3.65 -7.11 3.04
CA ARG A 127 4.56 -8.24 3.11
C ARG A 127 5.18 -8.46 1.74
N TYR A 128 6.49 -8.65 1.71
CA TYR A 128 7.21 -8.96 0.49
C TYR A 128 8.36 -9.92 0.77
N PRO A 129 8.37 -11.11 0.17
CA PRO A 129 9.54 -11.97 0.21
C PRO A 129 10.59 -11.47 -0.78
N LEU A 130 11.81 -11.57 -0.38
CA LEU A 130 12.96 -11.29 -1.23
C LEU A 130 13.69 -12.56 -1.62
#